data_a9fc704897fdf86f2f783bf7b675af73
#
_entry.id   a9fc704897fdf86f2f783bf7b675af73
#
_cell.length_a   1.000
_cell.length_b   1.000
_cell.length_c   1.000
_cell.angle_alpha   90.00
_cell.angle_beta   90.00
_cell.angle_gamma   90.00
#
_symmetry.space_group_name_H-M   'P 1'
#
loop_
_entity.id
_entity.type
_entity.pdbx_description
1 polymer ?
#
loop_
_entity_poly.entity_id
_entity_poly.type
_entity_poly.pdbx_seq_one_letter_code
_entity_poly.pdbx_strand_id
1 'polypeptide(L)'
;MTEPQEITPIERHELVGITADLFAEGYRFVQVSCVTLESSYELTYSFDREYRLKNFRIIAKPDDEIPSISVIYPNAFLYENEIHDLFGLAIRNISVDYRGTLYRTSIKTPFSIGNVKVPVPPQPKAEAPKENPENVKEQAAKPEEQTTG
;
A
#
# COMPACT_ATOMS: atom_id res chain seq x y z
N MET A 1 4.32 28.40 -0.82
CA MET A 1 3.15 27.61 -0.41
C MET A 1 3.13 26.33 -1.26
N THR A 2 3.25 25.21 -0.64
CA THR A 2 3.08 23.92 -1.32
C THR A 2 1.57 23.66 -1.36
N GLU A 3 0.98 23.64 -2.56
CA GLU A 3 -0.40 23.19 -2.71
C GLU A 3 -0.47 21.71 -2.28
N PRO A 4 -1.48 21.32 -1.49
CA PRO A 4 -1.65 19.91 -1.12
C PRO A 4 -1.84 19.10 -2.42
N GLN A 5 -1.00 18.09 -2.62
CA GLN A 5 -1.13 17.21 -3.76
C GLN A 5 -2.42 16.38 -3.60
N GLU A 6 -3.36 16.59 -4.48
CA GLU A 6 -4.57 15.80 -4.53
C GLU A 6 -4.24 14.42 -5.11
N ILE A 7 -4.62 13.37 -4.38
CA ILE A 7 -4.47 11.98 -4.82
C ILE A 7 -5.86 11.39 -4.96
N THR A 8 -6.23 11.02 -6.18
CA THR A 8 -7.52 10.42 -6.49
C THR A 8 -7.39 8.89 -6.46
N PRO A 9 -8.09 8.18 -5.56
CA PRO A 9 -8.15 6.74 -5.59
C PRO A 9 -8.96 6.26 -6.79
N ILE A 10 -8.46 5.25 -7.49
CA ILE A 10 -9.10 4.63 -8.65
C ILE A 10 -8.97 3.11 -8.59
N GLU A 11 -9.85 2.44 -9.31
CA GLU A 11 -9.75 1.00 -9.52
C GLU A 11 -8.83 0.68 -10.71
N ARG A 12 -8.16 -0.47 -10.67
CA ARG A 12 -7.22 -0.88 -11.72
C ARG A 12 -7.82 -0.92 -13.13
N HIS A 13 -9.11 -1.26 -13.24
CA HIS A 13 -9.80 -1.31 -14.54
C HIS A 13 -10.08 0.07 -15.14
N GLU A 14 -10.06 1.13 -14.34
CA GLU A 14 -10.25 2.52 -14.77
C GLU A 14 -8.95 3.14 -15.32
N LEU A 15 -7.79 2.57 -14.97
CA LEU A 15 -6.48 3.14 -15.24
C LEU A 15 -6.26 3.50 -16.71
N VAL A 16 -6.56 2.57 -17.62
CA VAL A 16 -6.32 2.78 -19.07
C VAL A 16 -7.23 3.88 -19.63
N GLY A 17 -8.50 3.90 -19.21
CA GLY A 17 -9.45 4.94 -19.63
C GLY A 17 -9.03 6.32 -19.16
N ILE A 18 -8.73 6.47 -17.88
CA ILE A 18 -8.24 7.72 -17.29
C ILE A 18 -6.95 8.18 -17.99
N THR A 19 -6.04 7.25 -18.24
CA THR A 19 -4.77 7.55 -18.91
C THR A 19 -4.96 8.04 -20.33
N ALA A 20 -5.89 7.46 -21.09
CA ALA A 20 -6.23 7.89 -22.43
C ALA A 20 -6.85 9.30 -22.45
N ASP A 21 -7.73 9.59 -21.50
CA ASP A 21 -8.33 10.93 -21.36
C ASP A 21 -7.26 11.98 -21.03
N LEU A 22 -6.36 11.68 -20.08
CA LEU A 22 -5.26 12.56 -19.73
C LEU A 22 -4.31 12.83 -20.92
N PHE A 23 -4.05 11.81 -21.72
CA PHE A 23 -3.25 11.95 -22.93
C PHE A 23 -3.94 12.88 -23.94
N ALA A 24 -5.23 12.71 -24.15
CA ALA A 24 -6.02 13.57 -25.04
C ALA A 24 -6.10 15.02 -24.52
N GLU A 25 -6.10 15.24 -23.20
CA GLU A 25 -6.04 16.55 -22.58
C GLU A 25 -4.64 17.19 -22.61
N GLY A 26 -3.61 16.46 -23.05
CA GLY A 26 -2.24 16.96 -23.16
C GLY A 26 -1.43 16.87 -21.87
N TYR A 27 -1.83 16.00 -20.93
CA TYR A 27 -0.99 15.68 -19.78
C TYR A 27 0.20 14.81 -20.18
N ARG A 28 1.36 15.05 -19.59
CA ARG A 28 2.52 14.18 -19.71
C ARG A 28 2.57 13.20 -18.53
N PHE A 29 3.02 12.00 -18.77
CA PHE A 29 3.32 11.05 -17.70
C PHE A 29 4.63 11.42 -17.01
N VAL A 30 4.61 11.50 -15.70
CA VAL A 30 5.77 11.84 -14.88
C VAL A 30 6.42 10.58 -14.33
N GLN A 31 5.68 9.81 -13.55
CA GLN A 31 6.16 8.58 -12.92
C GLN A 31 5.01 7.71 -12.43
N VAL A 32 5.33 6.46 -12.11
CA VAL A 32 4.55 5.64 -11.19
C VAL A 32 5.46 5.20 -10.05
N SER A 33 5.00 5.37 -8.83
CA SER A 33 5.66 4.85 -7.63
C SER A 33 4.91 3.65 -7.10
N CYS A 34 5.64 2.69 -6.53
CA CYS A 34 5.08 1.53 -5.86
C CYS A 34 5.59 1.47 -4.42
N VAL A 35 4.69 1.23 -3.49
CA VAL A 35 5.00 1.08 -2.07
C VAL A 35 4.42 -0.23 -1.58
N THR A 36 5.22 -0.98 -0.82
CA THR A 36 4.77 -2.21 -0.17
C THR A 36 4.08 -1.86 1.14
N LEU A 37 2.82 -2.27 1.26
CA LEU A 37 2.04 -2.22 2.49
C LEU A 37 2.05 -3.59 3.17
N GLU A 38 1.35 -3.73 4.28
CA GLU A 38 1.32 -4.98 5.06
C GLU A 38 0.83 -6.18 4.23
N SER A 39 -0.24 -6.01 3.43
CA SER A 39 -0.87 -7.08 2.64
C SER A 39 -1.19 -6.70 1.19
N SER A 40 -0.73 -5.55 0.74
CA SER A 40 -1.02 -4.99 -0.58
C SER A 40 0.11 -4.10 -1.07
N TYR A 41 -0.04 -3.61 -2.29
CA TYR A 41 0.84 -2.62 -2.89
C TYR A 41 0.06 -1.36 -3.21
N GLU A 42 0.68 -0.23 -3.01
CA GLU A 42 0.14 1.06 -3.38
C GLU A 42 0.88 1.60 -4.60
N LEU A 43 0.18 1.77 -5.71
CA LEU A 43 0.73 2.38 -6.91
C LEU A 43 0.16 3.78 -7.08
N THR A 44 1.03 4.76 -7.25
CA THR A 44 0.62 6.14 -7.51
C THR A 44 1.16 6.60 -8.85
N TYR A 45 0.26 6.85 -9.78
CA TYR A 45 0.54 7.36 -11.12
C TYR A 45 0.44 8.88 -11.12
N SER A 46 1.48 9.55 -11.57
CA SER A 46 1.57 11.02 -11.57
C SER A 46 1.64 11.55 -13.00
N PHE A 47 0.80 12.53 -13.28
CA PHE A 47 0.72 13.21 -14.59
C PHE A 47 0.80 14.72 -14.36
N ASP A 48 1.42 15.44 -15.29
CA ASP A 48 1.60 16.87 -15.21
C ASP A 48 1.16 17.57 -16.51
N ARG A 49 0.52 18.71 -16.35
CA ARG A 49 0.24 19.65 -17.40
C ARG A 49 0.35 21.08 -16.87
N GLU A 50 1.21 21.88 -17.47
CA GLU A 50 1.37 23.30 -17.10
C GLU A 50 1.62 23.50 -15.58
N TYR A 51 2.51 22.66 -15.00
CA TYR A 51 2.84 22.65 -13.56
C TYR A 51 1.69 22.24 -12.63
N ARG A 52 0.63 21.65 -13.17
CA ARG A 52 -0.47 21.08 -12.38
C ARG A 52 -0.35 19.57 -12.36
N LEU A 53 -0.11 19.04 -11.19
CA LEU A 53 0.07 17.60 -10.97
C LEU A 53 -1.28 16.94 -10.65
N LYS A 54 -1.59 15.85 -11.36
CA LYS A 54 -2.69 14.93 -11.02
C LYS A 54 -2.09 13.59 -10.61
N ASN A 55 -2.54 13.06 -9.49
CA ASN A 55 -2.08 11.78 -8.98
C ASN A 55 -3.27 10.83 -8.83
N PHE A 56 -3.09 9.61 -9.34
CA PHE A 56 -4.09 8.54 -9.24
C PHE A 56 -3.49 7.35 -8.51
N ARG A 57 -4.23 6.81 -7.54
CA ARG A 57 -3.74 5.75 -6.67
C ARG A 57 -4.55 4.48 -6.82
N ILE A 58 -3.84 3.37 -6.99
CA ILE A 58 -4.39 2.02 -7.03
C ILE A 58 -3.84 1.24 -5.84
N ILE A 59 -4.71 0.53 -5.13
CA ILE A 59 -4.32 -0.48 -4.15
C ILE A 59 -4.45 -1.85 -4.81
N ALA A 60 -3.34 -2.56 -4.94
CA ALA A 60 -3.26 -3.85 -5.60
C ALA A 60 -2.88 -4.95 -4.61
N LYS A 61 -3.53 -6.11 -4.73
CA LYS A 61 -3.12 -7.33 -4.03
C LYS A 61 -1.96 -7.99 -4.78
N PRO A 62 -1.19 -8.88 -4.13
CA PRO A 62 -0.07 -9.56 -4.77
C PRO A 62 -0.41 -10.31 -6.06
N ASP A 63 -1.62 -10.88 -6.13
CA ASP A 63 -2.10 -11.66 -7.28
C ASP A 63 -2.87 -10.82 -8.31
N ASP A 64 -3.00 -9.52 -8.10
CA ASP A 64 -3.66 -8.64 -9.05
C ASP A 64 -2.79 -8.39 -10.27
N GLU A 65 -3.44 -8.26 -11.42
CA GLU A 65 -2.81 -7.87 -12.67
C GLU A 65 -3.15 -6.42 -12.98
N ILE A 66 -2.13 -5.60 -13.18
CA ILE A 66 -2.27 -4.19 -13.50
C ILE A 66 -2.13 -4.01 -15.02
N PRO A 67 -3.05 -3.34 -15.70
CA PRO A 67 -2.89 -3.04 -17.11
C PRO A 67 -1.77 -2.02 -17.32
N SER A 68 -0.93 -2.24 -18.33
CA SER A 68 0.12 -1.30 -18.72
C SER A 68 -0.47 -0.06 -19.36
N ILE A 69 0.16 1.09 -19.10
CA ILE A 69 -0.10 2.35 -19.78
C ILE A 69 0.95 2.69 -20.83
N SER A 70 1.93 1.82 -21.06
CA SER A 70 3.08 2.07 -21.94
C SER A 70 2.72 2.16 -23.43
N VAL A 71 1.54 1.69 -23.83
CA VAL A 71 1.03 1.91 -25.20
C VAL A 71 0.58 3.37 -25.39
N ILE A 72 0.11 4.03 -24.34
CA ILE A 72 -0.32 5.43 -24.37
C ILE A 72 0.86 6.36 -24.06
N TYR A 73 1.61 6.04 -23.00
CA TYR A 73 2.82 6.76 -22.60
C TYR A 73 4.04 5.85 -22.68
N PRO A 74 4.78 5.87 -23.78
CA PRO A 74 5.90 4.92 -24.01
C PRO A 74 6.93 4.89 -22.88
N ASN A 75 7.23 6.04 -22.27
CA ASN A 75 8.20 6.11 -21.17
C ASN A 75 7.76 5.38 -19.87
N ALA A 76 6.50 4.97 -19.77
CA ALA A 76 6.02 4.20 -18.63
C ALA A 76 6.62 2.78 -18.55
N PHE A 77 7.05 2.20 -19.68
CA PHE A 77 7.56 0.83 -19.72
C PHE A 77 8.73 0.58 -18.76
N LEU A 78 9.58 1.58 -18.53
CA LEU A 78 10.70 1.44 -17.59
C LEU A 78 10.24 1.27 -16.16
N TYR A 79 9.30 2.11 -15.72
CA TYR A 79 8.72 2.02 -14.37
C TYR A 79 7.93 0.73 -14.17
N GLU A 80 7.21 0.30 -15.19
CA GLU A 80 6.41 -0.92 -15.16
C GLU A 80 7.29 -2.18 -15.05
N ASN A 81 8.39 -2.24 -15.78
CA ASN A 81 9.39 -3.31 -15.62
C ASN A 81 10.07 -3.26 -14.25
N GLU A 82 10.37 -2.07 -13.73
CA GLU A 82 10.93 -1.89 -12.39
C GLU A 82 9.98 -2.45 -11.31
N ILE A 83 8.71 -2.11 -11.40
CA ILE A 83 7.69 -2.60 -10.45
C ILE A 83 7.59 -4.13 -10.52
N HIS A 84 7.58 -4.68 -11.72
CA HIS A 84 7.59 -6.13 -11.90
C HIS A 84 8.82 -6.78 -11.27
N ASP A 85 10.02 -6.27 -11.54
CA ASP A 85 11.28 -6.87 -11.10
C ASP A 85 11.50 -6.72 -9.59
N LEU A 86 11.15 -5.57 -9.02
CA LEU A 86 11.46 -5.26 -7.62
C LEU A 86 10.33 -5.66 -6.66
N PHE A 87 9.08 -5.54 -7.07
CA PHE A 87 7.91 -5.82 -6.23
C PHE A 87 7.21 -7.15 -6.55
N GLY A 88 7.38 -7.67 -7.76
CA GLY A 88 6.74 -8.91 -8.20
C GLY A 88 5.29 -8.76 -8.63
N LEU A 89 4.80 -7.53 -8.81
CA LEU A 89 3.46 -7.29 -9.36
C LEU A 89 3.41 -7.63 -10.85
N ALA A 90 2.35 -8.31 -11.27
CA ALA A 90 2.10 -8.60 -12.67
C ALA A 90 1.55 -7.35 -13.38
N ILE A 91 2.28 -6.88 -14.38
CA ILE A 91 1.83 -5.81 -15.27
C ILE A 91 1.62 -6.40 -16.65
N ARG A 92 0.41 -6.25 -17.20
CA ARG A 92 0.02 -6.86 -18.47
C ARG A 92 0.17 -5.90 -19.63
N ASN A 93 0.65 -6.45 -20.75
CA ASN A 93 0.76 -5.76 -22.03
C ASN A 93 1.75 -4.58 -22.03
N ILE A 94 2.86 -4.71 -21.31
CA ILE A 94 3.95 -3.74 -21.38
C ILE A 94 4.49 -3.70 -22.82
N SER A 95 4.64 -2.50 -23.39
CA SER A 95 5.09 -2.33 -24.78
C SER A 95 6.49 -2.87 -25.03
N VAL A 96 7.38 -2.74 -24.05
CA VAL A 96 8.73 -3.36 -24.05
C VAL A 96 8.89 -4.08 -22.71
N ASP A 97 8.70 -5.40 -22.75
CA ASP A 97 8.77 -6.25 -21.57
C ASP A 97 10.14 -6.93 -21.46
N TYR A 98 10.88 -6.60 -20.40
CA TYR A 98 12.18 -7.23 -20.10
C TYR A 98 12.06 -8.59 -19.40
N ARG A 99 10.83 -9.05 -19.12
CA ARG A 99 10.55 -10.37 -18.53
C ARG A 99 11.32 -10.64 -17.23
N GLY A 100 11.39 -9.64 -16.36
CA GLY A 100 12.10 -9.77 -15.08
C GLY A 100 13.61 -9.66 -15.17
N THR A 101 14.15 -9.08 -16.24
CA THR A 101 15.61 -8.97 -16.46
C THR A 101 16.11 -7.53 -16.52
N LEU A 102 15.28 -6.54 -16.20
CA LEU A 102 15.70 -5.14 -16.17
C LEU A 102 16.74 -4.91 -15.05
N TYR A 103 16.49 -5.46 -13.86
CA TYR A 103 17.39 -5.37 -12.73
C TYR A 103 18.03 -6.71 -12.37
N ARG A 104 19.30 -6.66 -11.98
CA ARG A 104 19.98 -7.77 -11.30
C ARG A 104 19.97 -7.50 -9.81
N THR A 105 19.27 -8.33 -9.06
CA THR A 105 19.19 -8.24 -7.61
C THR A 105 19.72 -9.51 -6.96
N SER A 106 20.27 -9.39 -5.75
CA SER A 106 20.79 -10.54 -4.98
C SER A 106 19.68 -11.52 -4.56
N ILE A 107 18.47 -11.01 -4.40
CA ILE A 107 17.26 -11.81 -4.14
C ILE A 107 16.19 -11.41 -5.16
N LYS A 108 15.33 -12.35 -5.51
CA LYS A 108 14.20 -12.08 -6.41
C LYS A 108 13.18 -11.20 -5.70
N THR A 109 12.66 -10.18 -6.40
CA THR A 109 11.62 -9.26 -5.91
C THR A 109 11.89 -8.71 -4.50
N PRO A 110 13.00 -7.95 -4.31
CA PRO A 110 13.46 -7.54 -2.99
C PRO A 110 12.46 -6.68 -2.22
N PHE A 111 11.54 -6.01 -2.90
CA PHE A 111 10.52 -5.14 -2.29
C PHE A 111 9.13 -5.77 -2.22
N SER A 112 9.02 -7.08 -2.49
CA SER A 112 7.76 -7.79 -2.30
C SER A 112 7.36 -7.90 -0.83
N ILE A 113 6.07 -8.10 -0.57
CA ILE A 113 5.48 -8.20 0.78
C ILE A 113 6.25 -9.20 1.66
N GLY A 114 6.71 -10.33 1.12
CA GLY A 114 7.47 -11.32 1.88
C GLY A 114 8.91 -10.89 2.23
N ASN A 115 9.48 -9.93 1.54
CA ASN A 115 10.88 -9.53 1.67
C ASN A 115 11.07 -8.20 2.42
N VAL A 116 10.04 -7.35 2.46
CA VAL A 116 10.09 -6.05 3.15
C VAL A 116 9.48 -6.17 4.54
N LYS A 117 10.22 -5.75 5.57
CA LYS A 117 9.65 -5.54 6.90
C LYS A 117 8.96 -4.18 6.92
N VAL A 118 7.64 -4.18 6.76
CA VAL A 118 6.85 -2.97 6.93
C VAL A 118 6.88 -2.58 8.41
N PRO A 119 7.28 -1.35 8.79
CA PRO A 119 7.18 -0.91 10.17
C PRO A 119 5.70 -0.92 10.58
N VAL A 120 5.34 -1.80 11.50
CA VAL A 120 4.02 -1.75 12.13
C VAL A 120 4.01 -0.52 13.03
N PRO A 121 3.07 0.44 12.85
CA PRO A 121 2.92 1.52 13.81
C PRO A 121 2.73 0.94 15.20
N PRO A 122 3.36 1.51 16.25
CA PRO A 122 3.19 1.00 17.60
C PRO A 122 1.70 0.99 17.95
N GLN A 123 1.16 -0.21 18.15
CA GLN A 123 -0.19 -0.33 18.66
C GLN A 123 -0.21 0.37 20.03
N PRO A 124 -1.22 1.22 20.31
CA PRO A 124 -1.38 1.76 21.63
C PRO A 124 -1.46 0.56 22.60
N LYS A 125 -0.49 0.48 23.52
CA LYS A 125 -0.54 -0.52 24.59
C LYS A 125 -1.91 -0.37 25.24
N ALA A 126 -2.73 -1.42 25.14
CA ALA A 126 -3.92 -1.51 25.95
C ALA A 126 -3.48 -1.33 27.41
N GLU A 127 -3.85 -0.22 28.03
CA GLU A 127 -3.66 -0.05 29.45
C GLU A 127 -4.36 -1.21 30.14
N ALA A 128 -3.58 -1.98 30.87
CA ALA A 128 -4.14 -3.00 31.76
C ALA A 128 -5.18 -2.34 32.68
N PRO A 129 -6.32 -2.98 32.94
CA PRO A 129 -7.31 -2.41 33.82
C PRO A 129 -6.64 -2.13 35.15
N LYS A 130 -6.67 -0.89 35.63
CA LYS A 130 -6.26 -0.53 36.97
C LYS A 130 -7.22 -1.24 37.90
N GLU A 131 -6.74 -2.29 38.58
CA GLU A 131 -7.45 -2.89 39.70
C GLU A 131 -7.73 -1.78 40.73
N ASN A 132 -8.99 -1.55 40.97
CA ASN A 132 -9.47 -0.63 41.99
C ASN A 132 -9.21 -1.25 43.37
N PRO A 133 -8.40 -0.63 44.26
CA PRO A 133 -8.04 -1.23 45.54
C PRO A 133 -9.16 -1.26 46.59
N GLU A 134 -10.39 -0.94 46.23
CA GLU A 134 -11.51 -0.84 47.16
C GLU A 134 -12.30 -2.14 47.37
N ASN A 135 -11.95 -3.25 46.68
CA ASN A 135 -12.74 -4.48 46.74
C ASN A 135 -12.10 -5.62 47.58
N VAL A 136 -11.10 -5.33 48.43
CA VAL A 136 -10.40 -6.33 49.23
C VAL A 136 -10.84 -6.33 50.74
N LYS A 137 -11.83 -5.56 51.11
CA LYS A 137 -12.24 -5.43 52.54
C LYS A 137 -13.58 -6.07 52.92
N GLU A 138 -14.23 -6.86 52.10
CA GLU A 138 -15.56 -7.39 52.43
C GLU A 138 -15.67 -8.93 52.39
N GLN A 139 -14.57 -9.67 52.52
CA GLN A 139 -14.61 -11.11 52.65
C GLN A 139 -13.87 -11.69 53.86
N ALA A 140 -13.73 -10.91 54.94
CA ALA A 140 -13.13 -11.37 56.17
C ALA A 140 -14.03 -11.09 57.36
N ALA A 141 -15.28 -11.62 57.40
CA ALA A 141 -16.12 -11.67 58.59
C ALA A 141 -17.26 -12.69 58.40
N LYS A 142 -17.01 -13.97 58.74
CA LYS A 142 -18.05 -14.89 59.24
C LYS A 142 -17.46 -15.68 60.37
N PRO A 143 -18.00 -15.52 61.60
CA PRO A 143 -17.59 -16.35 62.73
C PRO A 143 -18.25 -17.71 62.59
N GLU A 144 -17.51 -18.74 62.99
CA GLU A 144 -17.98 -20.07 63.20
C GLU A 144 -18.87 -20.05 64.48
N GLU A 145 -20.08 -20.55 64.34
CA GLU A 145 -20.91 -20.88 65.52
C GLU A 145 -20.94 -22.39 65.68
N GLN A 146 -20.30 -22.85 66.78
CA GLN A 146 -20.36 -24.19 67.30
C GLN A 146 -21.75 -24.41 67.90
N THR A 147 -22.37 -25.51 67.54
CA THR A 147 -23.48 -26.03 68.33
C THR A 147 -23.21 -27.48 68.69
N THR A 148 -22.94 -27.68 69.89
CA THR A 148 -23.00 -28.96 70.60
C THR A 148 -24.46 -29.35 70.86
N GLY A 149 -24.79 -30.66 70.75
CA GLY A 149 -26.04 -31.26 71.19
C GLY A 149 -26.17 -32.67 70.65
#